data_f7ba0d3963c9b797dbeebe0b4940a2ea
#
_entry.id   f7ba0d3963c9b797dbeebe0b4940a2ea
#
_cell.length_a   1.000
_cell.length_b   1.000
_cell.length_c   1.000
_cell.angle_alpha   90.00
_cell.angle_beta   90.00
_cell.angle_gamma   90.00
#
_symmetry.space_group_name_H-M   'P 1'
#
loop_
_entity.id
_entity.type
_entity.pdbx_description
1 polymer ?
#
loop_
_entity_poly.entity_id
_entity_poly.type
_entity_poly.pdbx_seq_one_letter_code
_entity_poly.pdbx_strand_id
1 'polypeptide(L)'
;MKQGTFDMMVKYRLFVPEADPDIVILDIDEASLSAMAKEYGRWPWPRQVLGEFVEQIEKQHPKAVVIDILMSDADVYNPDSDAYFDAVINATDNTYFPMLRLDPADDSLSELKPGMIPGLTPTDTTARPDATLAMVLPVFP
;
A
#
# COMPACT_ATOMS: atom_id res chain seq x y z
N MET A 1 2.31 -23.02 9.87
CA MET A 1 1.68 -22.89 11.20
C MET A 1 0.18 -22.94 11.00
N LYS A 2 -0.53 -23.80 11.72
CA LYS A 2 -1.99 -23.93 11.52
C LYS A 2 -2.67 -22.66 12.08
N GLN A 3 -3.57 -22.07 11.32
CA GLN A 3 -4.32 -20.85 11.64
C GLN A 3 -4.95 -20.90 13.04
N GLY A 4 -5.47 -22.07 13.47
CA GLY A 4 -6.05 -22.26 14.80
C GLY A 4 -5.08 -22.10 15.98
N THR A 5 -3.77 -22.32 15.80
CA THR A 5 -2.78 -22.09 16.85
C THR A 5 -2.52 -20.60 17.06
N PHE A 6 -2.49 -19.84 15.95
CA PHE A 6 -2.34 -18.39 16.00
C PHE A 6 -3.59 -17.74 16.63
N ASP A 7 -4.79 -18.15 16.23
CA ASP A 7 -6.05 -17.65 16.79
C ASP A 7 -6.14 -17.92 18.29
N MET A 8 -5.67 -19.08 18.77
CA MET A 8 -5.63 -19.40 20.18
C MET A 8 -4.62 -18.52 20.94
N MET A 9 -3.45 -18.26 20.37
CA MET A 9 -2.44 -17.37 20.97
C MET A 9 -2.96 -15.93 21.08
N VAL A 10 -3.69 -15.44 20.07
CA VAL A 10 -4.30 -14.12 20.10
C VAL A 10 -5.43 -14.04 21.13
N LYS A 11 -6.27 -15.07 21.20
CA LYS A 11 -7.42 -15.13 22.12
C LYS A 11 -7.01 -15.19 23.60
N TYR A 12 -5.91 -15.89 23.92
CA TYR A 12 -5.42 -16.10 25.28
C TYR A 12 -4.14 -15.33 25.61
N ARG A 13 -3.85 -14.26 24.85
CA ARG A 13 -2.73 -13.38 25.14
C ARG A 13 -2.88 -12.76 26.53
N LEU A 14 -1.82 -12.80 27.32
CA LEU A 14 -1.77 -12.23 28.68
C LEU A 14 -1.70 -10.69 28.65
N PHE A 15 -1.36 -10.12 27.52
CA PHE A 15 -1.23 -8.68 27.33
C PHE A 15 -2.14 -8.24 26.18
N VAL A 16 -3.06 -7.37 26.46
CA VAL A 16 -3.85 -6.66 25.43
C VAL A 16 -3.15 -5.33 25.21
N PRO A 17 -2.49 -5.11 24.07
CA PRO A 17 -1.88 -3.82 23.80
C PRO A 17 -3.00 -2.75 23.72
N GLU A 18 -2.77 -1.62 24.34
CA GLU A 18 -3.61 -0.45 24.15
C GLU A 18 -3.35 0.12 22.74
N ALA A 19 -4.40 0.71 22.14
CA ALA A 19 -4.25 1.41 20.89
C ALA A 19 -3.36 2.64 21.09
N ASP A 20 -2.39 2.82 20.19
CA ASP A 20 -1.55 4.00 20.22
C ASP A 20 -2.38 5.22 19.78
N PRO A 21 -2.47 6.28 20.59
CA PRO A 21 -3.26 7.46 20.25
C PRO A 21 -2.72 8.25 19.06
N ASP A 22 -1.45 8.04 18.68
CA ASP A 22 -0.80 8.69 17.55
C ASP A 22 -1.02 7.95 16.22
N ILE A 23 -1.69 6.79 16.26
CA ILE A 23 -2.01 5.98 15.07
C ILE A 23 -3.51 6.05 14.79
N VAL A 24 -3.88 6.60 13.65
CA VAL A 24 -5.26 6.67 13.17
C VAL A 24 -5.42 5.73 11.97
N ILE A 25 -6.42 4.86 12.04
CA ILE A 25 -6.79 3.96 10.95
C ILE A 25 -8.02 4.52 10.27
N LEU A 26 -7.93 4.76 8.97
CA LEU A 26 -9.04 5.13 8.11
C LEU A 26 -9.42 3.91 7.28
N ASP A 27 -10.57 3.32 7.59
CA ASP A 27 -11.03 2.09 6.94
C ASP A 27 -12.07 2.40 5.85
N ILE A 28 -11.90 1.77 4.68
CA ILE A 28 -12.90 1.77 3.60
C ILE A 28 -13.78 0.53 3.80
N ASP A 29 -14.74 0.67 4.68
CA ASP A 29 -15.67 -0.38 5.07
C ASP A 29 -16.92 -0.47 4.16
N GLU A 30 -17.78 -1.44 4.43
CA GLU A 30 -19.03 -1.63 3.69
C GLU A 30 -19.96 -0.40 3.73
N ALA A 31 -19.92 0.37 4.81
CA ALA A 31 -20.71 1.60 4.92
C ALA A 31 -20.18 2.68 3.97
N SER A 32 -18.84 2.83 3.90
CA SER A 32 -18.15 3.71 2.95
C SER A 32 -18.45 3.31 1.51
N LEU A 33 -18.34 2.01 1.20
CA LEU A 33 -18.63 1.47 -0.13
C LEU A 33 -20.09 1.73 -0.55
N SER A 34 -21.02 1.53 0.38
CA SER A 34 -22.44 1.76 0.12
C SER A 34 -22.78 3.25 -0.07
N ALA A 35 -22.15 4.13 0.71
CA ALA A 35 -22.36 5.58 0.63
C ALA A 35 -21.86 6.14 -0.71
N MET A 36 -20.70 5.68 -1.15
CA MET A 36 -20.04 6.16 -2.37
C MET A 36 -20.56 5.48 -3.66
N ALA A 37 -21.32 4.37 -3.53
CA ALA A 37 -21.77 3.57 -4.67
C ALA A 37 -22.62 4.34 -5.69
N LYS A 38 -23.38 5.35 -5.25
CA LYS A 38 -24.22 6.16 -6.15
C LYS A 38 -23.41 7.12 -7.00
N GLU A 39 -22.28 7.60 -6.49
CA GLU A 39 -21.45 8.62 -7.13
C GLU A 39 -20.32 8.00 -7.95
N TYR A 40 -19.63 7.02 -7.36
CA TYR A 40 -18.42 6.44 -7.94
C TYR A 40 -18.60 4.97 -8.36
N GLY A 41 -19.75 4.37 -8.11
CA GLY A 41 -20.01 2.98 -8.45
C GLY A 41 -19.34 1.99 -7.49
N ARG A 42 -18.97 0.82 -8.05
CA ARG A 42 -18.31 -0.25 -7.29
C ARG A 42 -16.84 0.05 -7.09
N TRP A 43 -16.29 -0.41 -5.96
CA TRP A 43 -14.86 -0.47 -5.75
C TRP A 43 -14.15 -1.33 -6.84
N PRO A 44 -12.95 -0.96 -7.33
CA PRO A 44 -12.17 0.21 -6.90
C PRO A 44 -12.72 1.53 -7.49
N TRP A 45 -12.72 2.59 -6.66
CA TRP A 45 -13.08 3.93 -7.11
C TRP A 45 -11.99 4.54 -8.01
N PRO A 46 -12.33 5.56 -8.83
CA PRO A 46 -11.32 6.34 -9.53
C PRO A 46 -10.26 6.87 -8.55
N ARG A 47 -8.99 6.80 -8.92
CA ARG A 47 -7.89 7.18 -8.02
C ARG A 47 -7.89 8.65 -7.62
N GLN A 48 -8.53 9.50 -8.42
CA GLN A 48 -8.81 10.88 -8.02
C GLN A 48 -9.47 10.95 -6.64
N VAL A 49 -10.44 10.09 -6.33
CA VAL A 49 -11.12 10.06 -5.02
C VAL A 49 -10.13 9.79 -3.90
N LEU A 50 -9.18 8.86 -4.11
CA LEU A 50 -8.12 8.58 -3.13
C LEU A 50 -7.14 9.74 -3.02
N GLY A 51 -6.84 10.43 -4.13
CA GLY A 51 -6.02 11.64 -4.13
C GLY A 51 -6.64 12.75 -3.30
N GLU A 52 -7.92 13.04 -3.51
CA GLU A 52 -8.69 14.01 -2.70
C GLU A 52 -8.67 13.62 -1.21
N PHE A 53 -8.71 12.33 -0.92
CA PHE A 53 -8.61 11.81 0.45
C PHE A 53 -7.24 12.11 1.06
N VAL A 54 -6.16 11.83 0.33
CA VAL A 54 -4.79 12.14 0.77
C VAL A 54 -4.62 13.62 1.03
N GLU A 55 -5.12 14.49 0.15
CA GLU A 55 -5.06 15.93 0.36
C GLU A 55 -5.77 16.39 1.65
N GLN A 56 -6.90 15.75 2.00
CA GLN A 56 -7.58 16.08 3.26
C GLN A 56 -6.81 15.58 4.50
N ILE A 57 -6.17 14.42 4.39
CA ILE A 57 -5.32 13.86 5.45
C ILE A 57 -4.09 14.77 5.66
N GLU A 58 -3.44 15.19 4.58
CA GLU A 58 -2.25 16.04 4.63
C GLU A 58 -2.50 17.41 5.29
N LYS A 59 -3.72 17.94 5.24
CA LYS A 59 -4.12 19.16 5.99
C LYS A 59 -4.02 18.99 7.51
N GLN A 60 -3.97 17.75 8.00
CA GLN A 60 -3.79 17.44 9.43
C GLN A 60 -2.30 17.33 9.81
N HIS A 61 -1.39 17.49 8.86
CA HIS A 61 0.07 17.41 9.05
C HIS A 61 0.52 16.09 9.70
N PRO A 62 0.12 14.92 9.15
CA PRO A 62 0.57 13.63 9.66
C PRO A 62 2.08 13.47 9.46
N LYS A 63 2.74 12.70 10.33
CA LYS A 63 4.14 12.33 10.15
C LYS A 63 4.34 11.32 9.01
N ALA A 64 3.34 10.48 8.77
CA ALA A 64 3.33 9.50 7.70
C ALA A 64 1.88 9.14 7.33
N VAL A 65 1.67 8.88 6.06
CA VAL A 65 0.44 8.32 5.50
C VAL A 65 0.78 6.97 4.88
N VAL A 66 0.19 5.90 5.38
CA VAL A 66 0.39 4.56 4.86
C VAL A 66 -0.88 4.13 4.16
N ILE A 67 -0.81 3.90 2.85
CA ILE A 67 -1.94 3.45 2.03
C ILE A 67 -1.80 1.95 1.84
N ASP A 68 -2.60 1.16 2.58
CA ASP A 68 -2.57 -0.31 2.49
C ASP A 68 -3.48 -0.82 1.36
N ILE A 69 -3.28 -0.27 0.17
CA ILE A 69 -3.97 -0.66 -1.07
C ILE A 69 -2.90 -0.90 -2.13
N LEU A 70 -2.87 -2.13 -2.67
CA LEU A 70 -1.95 -2.47 -3.74
C LEU A 70 -2.45 -1.85 -5.06
N MET A 71 -1.69 -0.91 -5.59
CA MET A 71 -1.99 -0.21 -6.84
C MET A 71 -1.02 -0.64 -7.93
N SER A 72 -1.17 -1.89 -8.40
CA SER A 72 -0.24 -2.53 -9.33
C SER A 72 -0.45 -2.16 -10.79
N ASP A 73 -1.63 -1.64 -11.14
CA ASP A 73 -2.02 -1.41 -12.52
C ASP A 73 -2.53 0.03 -12.71
N ALA A 74 -2.22 0.61 -13.87
CA ALA A 74 -2.78 1.90 -14.25
C ALA A 74 -4.27 1.77 -14.60
N ASP A 75 -5.05 2.80 -14.29
CA ASP A 75 -6.45 2.89 -14.72
C ASP A 75 -6.52 3.36 -16.18
N VAL A 76 -6.50 2.39 -17.11
CA VAL A 76 -6.52 2.68 -18.55
C VAL A 76 -7.82 3.34 -19.02
N TYR A 77 -8.88 3.29 -18.23
CA TYR A 77 -10.17 3.90 -18.55
C TYR A 77 -10.27 5.33 -18.02
N ASN A 78 -9.51 5.69 -16.98
CA ASN A 78 -9.50 7.01 -16.38
C ASN A 78 -8.05 7.53 -16.18
N PRO A 79 -7.28 7.73 -17.23
CA PRO A 79 -5.87 8.14 -17.11
C PRO A 79 -5.69 9.51 -16.44
N ASP A 80 -6.67 10.41 -16.56
CA ASP A 80 -6.65 11.71 -15.89
C ASP A 80 -6.79 11.56 -14.37
N SER A 81 -7.53 10.54 -13.91
CA SER A 81 -7.68 10.19 -12.50
C SER A 81 -6.35 9.70 -11.91
N ASP A 82 -5.62 8.89 -12.66
CA ASP A 82 -4.28 8.43 -12.30
C ASP A 82 -3.29 9.60 -12.25
N ALA A 83 -3.31 10.46 -13.26
CA ALA A 83 -2.43 11.62 -13.32
C ALA A 83 -2.67 12.61 -12.17
N TYR A 84 -3.93 12.78 -11.75
CA TYR A 84 -4.26 13.59 -10.58
C TYR A 84 -3.69 12.97 -9.30
N PHE A 85 -3.90 11.66 -9.10
CA PHE A 85 -3.39 10.94 -7.94
C PHE A 85 -1.86 11.01 -7.88
N ASP A 86 -1.19 10.77 -9.00
CA ASP A 86 0.27 10.87 -9.12
C ASP A 86 0.77 12.26 -8.73
N ALA A 87 0.12 13.32 -9.20
CA ALA A 87 0.46 14.69 -8.85
C ALA A 87 0.31 14.96 -7.35
N VAL A 88 -0.76 14.44 -6.72
CA VAL A 88 -0.97 14.58 -5.27
C VAL A 88 0.12 13.85 -4.50
N ILE A 89 0.45 12.61 -4.86
CA ILE A 89 1.47 11.83 -4.17
C ILE A 89 2.86 12.46 -4.33
N ASN A 90 3.21 12.92 -5.52
CA ASN A 90 4.48 13.60 -5.77
C ASN A 90 4.62 14.97 -5.03
N ALA A 91 3.52 15.53 -4.55
CA ALA A 91 3.53 16.72 -3.70
C ALA A 91 3.76 16.41 -2.22
N THR A 92 3.80 15.13 -1.83
CA THR A 92 4.06 14.66 -0.47
C THR A 92 5.43 14.01 -0.37
N ASP A 93 6.01 13.94 0.83
CA ASP A 93 7.27 13.25 1.14
C ASP A 93 7.11 12.19 2.24
N ASN A 94 5.88 11.97 2.69
CA ASN A 94 5.52 11.14 3.84
C ASN A 94 4.48 10.06 3.51
N THR A 95 4.18 9.82 2.22
CA THR A 95 3.22 8.80 1.78
C THR A 95 3.94 7.50 1.39
N TYR A 96 3.42 6.36 1.88
CA TYR A 96 4.01 5.04 1.72
C TYR A 96 3.00 4.05 1.16
N PHE A 97 3.46 3.22 0.24
CA PHE A 97 2.67 2.18 -0.43
C PHE A 97 3.18 0.77 -0.13
N PRO A 98 2.31 -0.26 -0.16
CA PRO A 98 2.72 -1.64 -0.02
C PRO A 98 3.42 -2.14 -1.27
N MET A 99 4.36 -3.04 -1.08
CA MET A 99 4.96 -3.87 -2.12
C MET A 99 4.69 -5.34 -1.79
N LEU A 100 4.44 -6.15 -2.79
CA LEU A 100 4.22 -7.58 -2.60
C LEU A 100 5.39 -8.40 -3.18
N ARG A 101 6.05 -9.20 -2.33
CA ARG A 101 7.04 -10.19 -2.77
C ARG A 101 6.30 -11.43 -3.28
N LEU A 102 6.58 -11.81 -4.50
CA LEU A 102 6.06 -13.04 -5.11
C LEU A 102 6.95 -14.24 -4.75
N ASP A 103 6.58 -15.43 -5.24
CA ASP A 103 7.34 -16.64 -4.98
C ASP A 103 8.77 -16.50 -5.57
N PRO A 104 9.82 -16.86 -4.82
CA PRO A 104 11.19 -16.85 -5.32
C PRO A 104 11.42 -17.70 -6.57
N ALA A 105 10.56 -18.69 -6.85
CA ALA A 105 10.61 -19.47 -8.08
C ALA A 105 10.39 -18.61 -9.33
N ASP A 106 9.69 -17.49 -9.18
CA ASP A 106 9.37 -16.55 -10.27
C ASP A 106 10.46 -15.50 -10.50
N ASP A 107 11.53 -15.48 -9.68
CA ASP A 107 12.60 -14.48 -9.78
C ASP A 107 13.27 -14.45 -11.15
N SER A 108 13.43 -15.61 -11.77
CA SER A 108 14.02 -15.72 -13.11
C SER A 108 13.14 -15.13 -14.23
N LEU A 109 11.86 -14.85 -13.93
CA LEU A 109 10.91 -14.23 -14.86
C LEU A 109 10.89 -12.70 -14.73
N SER A 110 11.56 -12.16 -13.72
CA SER A 110 11.61 -10.73 -13.44
C SER A 110 12.89 -10.09 -13.95
N GLU A 111 12.80 -8.84 -14.37
CA GLU A 111 13.95 -7.99 -14.67
C GLU A 111 14.27 -7.01 -13.51
N LEU A 112 13.43 -6.99 -12.47
CA LEU A 112 13.57 -6.09 -11.34
C LEU A 112 14.75 -6.51 -10.44
N LYS A 113 15.65 -5.58 -10.18
CA LYS A 113 16.80 -5.76 -9.27
C LYS A 113 16.61 -4.96 -7.98
N PRO A 114 17.19 -5.40 -6.85
CA PRO A 114 17.07 -4.67 -5.56
C PRO A 114 17.40 -3.19 -5.67
N GLY A 115 18.42 -2.81 -6.42
CA GLY A 115 18.83 -1.41 -6.59
C GLY A 115 17.88 -0.54 -7.42
N MET A 116 16.86 -1.13 -8.03
CA MET A 116 15.82 -0.42 -8.78
C MET A 116 14.60 -0.07 -7.89
N ILE A 117 14.57 -0.59 -6.67
CA ILE A 117 13.43 -0.41 -5.76
C ILE A 117 13.72 0.77 -4.84
N PRO A 118 12.97 1.88 -4.96
CA PRO A 118 13.16 3.04 -4.10
C PRO A 118 13.03 2.69 -2.61
N GLY A 119 13.95 3.18 -1.79
CA GLY A 119 13.92 2.96 -0.34
C GLY A 119 14.35 1.55 0.12
N LEU A 120 14.61 0.62 -0.81
CA LEU A 120 15.15 -0.69 -0.45
C LEU A 120 16.67 -0.60 -0.24
N THR A 121 17.10 -0.73 1.01
CA THR A 121 18.52 -0.83 1.34
C THR A 121 18.86 -2.29 1.59
N PRO A 122 19.73 -2.92 0.79
CA PRO A 122 20.18 -4.28 1.06
C PRO A 122 20.91 -4.32 2.41
N THR A 123 20.38 -5.07 3.36
CA THR A 123 21.01 -5.26 4.69
C THR A 123 22.02 -6.39 4.70
N ASP A 124 22.03 -7.22 3.67
CA ASP A 124 22.94 -8.37 3.55
C ASP A 124 23.94 -8.14 2.43
N THR A 125 25.22 -8.07 2.79
CA THR A 125 26.34 -7.97 1.86
C THR A 125 26.57 -9.25 1.05
N THR A 126 25.92 -10.36 1.39
CA THR A 126 25.94 -11.63 0.64
C THR A 126 24.89 -11.66 -0.47
N ALA A 127 23.94 -10.72 -0.48
CA ALA A 127 22.94 -10.61 -1.54
C ALA A 127 23.65 -10.31 -2.88
N ARG A 128 23.40 -11.14 -3.89
CA ARG A 128 23.92 -10.93 -5.23
C ARG A 128 23.27 -9.66 -5.80
N PRO A 129 24.03 -8.60 -6.09
CA PRO A 129 23.46 -7.34 -6.57
C PRO A 129 22.74 -7.47 -7.91
N ASP A 130 23.06 -8.54 -8.65
CA ASP A 130 22.49 -8.85 -9.97
C ASP A 130 21.30 -9.82 -9.91
N ALA A 131 20.93 -10.31 -8.72
CA ALA A 131 19.79 -11.20 -8.58
C ALA A 131 18.50 -10.41 -8.88
N THR A 132 17.64 -10.99 -9.70
CA THR A 132 16.30 -10.45 -9.97
C THR A 132 15.32 -10.84 -8.87
N LEU A 133 14.29 -10.03 -8.69
CA LEU A 133 13.24 -10.23 -7.69
C LEU A 133 11.86 -10.15 -8.35
N ALA A 134 11.05 -11.17 -8.18
CA ALA A 134 9.65 -11.12 -8.59
C ALA A 134 8.85 -10.38 -7.51
N MET A 135 8.42 -9.16 -7.82
CA MET A 135 7.65 -8.30 -6.93
C MET A 135 6.55 -7.57 -7.68
N VAL A 136 5.47 -7.27 -6.97
CA VAL A 136 4.47 -6.30 -7.41
C VAL A 136 4.78 -4.98 -6.73
N LEU A 137 5.04 -3.96 -7.53
CA LEU A 137 5.29 -2.60 -7.07
C LEU A 137 4.07 -1.73 -7.34
N PRO A 138 3.87 -0.65 -6.56
CA PRO A 138 2.90 0.36 -6.94
C PRO A 138 3.31 1.02 -8.27
N VAL A 139 2.32 1.41 -9.08
CA VAL A 139 2.58 2.16 -10.33
C VAL A 139 2.93 3.62 -10.09
N PHE A 140 2.69 4.10 -8.87
CA PHE A 140 3.05 5.44 -8.42
C PHE A 140 4.37 5.38 -7.63
N PRO A 141 5.26 6.37 -7.79
CA PRO A 141 6.56 6.42 -7.13
C PRO A 141 6.48 6.62 -5.62
#